data_e511c16d66919854be8ea72b5e6945ef
#
_entry.id   e511c16d66919854be8ea72b5e6945ef
#
_cell.length_a   1.000
_cell.length_b   1.000
_cell.length_c   1.000
_cell.angle_alpha   90.00
_cell.angle_beta   90.00
_cell.angle_gamma   90.00
#
_symmetry.space_group_name_H-M   'P 1'
#
loop_
_entity.id
_entity.type
_entity.pdbx_description
1 polymer ?
#
loop_
_entity_poly.entity_id
_entity_poly.type
_entity_poly.pdbx_seq_one_letter_code
_entity_poly.pdbx_strand_id
1 'polypeptide(L)'
;CDQVSALTTYIENGFQRNLKTGAVFLDLTAAYDTVWHTGLLAKLSKNMPYWFVRLVELLLKNRRFRVHMGNDTSAWRSQLNGLPQGSVLAPTLFNLYTNDLPATICRKFIYADDICLGTQAPTFIELECNLTADMARMTEYCRRWRLKPSVTKTVSSVFHLHNARADKELKVVMDKQHLRHDPNPVYLGVTLDRTLSFKDHLQKTAGKLKTRNNLLSKLVGTTWGANASTMRSSALALCYSVGEYCAPVWARSAHTNLVDVQLNTTMRLITGTVQPTPLAWLPVLSNIEPP
;
A
#
# COMPACT_ATOMS: atom_id res chain seq x y z
N CYS A 1 3.87 -6.91 -2.53
CA CYS A 1 3.76 -7.91 -1.44
C CYS A 1 4.93 -7.89 -0.46
N ASP A 2 6.20 -7.79 -0.92
CA ASP A 2 7.40 -8.00 -0.10
C ASP A 2 7.45 -7.13 1.16
N GLN A 3 7.17 -5.84 1.05
CA GLN A 3 7.18 -4.93 2.21
C GLN A 3 6.07 -5.24 3.22
N VAL A 4 4.89 -5.66 2.74
CA VAL A 4 3.79 -6.09 3.63
C VAL A 4 4.18 -7.37 4.35
N SER A 5 4.70 -8.35 3.62
CA SER A 5 5.19 -9.61 4.20
C SER A 5 6.32 -9.37 5.21
N ALA A 6 7.27 -8.49 4.89
CA ALA A 6 8.35 -8.13 5.81
C ALA A 6 7.83 -7.47 7.11
N LEU A 7 6.82 -6.59 7.01
CA LEU A 7 6.19 -5.96 8.16
C LEU A 7 5.41 -6.97 9.00
N THR A 8 4.57 -7.81 8.37
CA THR A 8 3.76 -8.82 9.10
C THR A 8 4.64 -9.86 9.77
N THR A 9 5.67 -10.37 9.11
CA THR A 9 6.66 -11.26 9.71
C THR A 9 7.39 -10.59 10.89
N TYR A 10 7.70 -9.29 10.79
CA TYR A 10 8.30 -8.56 11.90
C TYR A 10 7.34 -8.49 13.09
N ILE A 11 6.05 -8.21 12.87
CA ILE A 11 5.02 -8.19 13.93
C ILE A 11 4.85 -9.58 14.57
N GLU A 12 4.75 -10.64 13.76
CA GLU A 12 4.61 -12.03 14.22
C GLU A 12 5.82 -12.47 15.09
N ASN A 13 7.02 -12.11 14.69
CA ASN A 13 8.23 -12.33 15.50
C ASN A 13 8.14 -11.60 16.87
N GLY A 14 7.50 -10.44 16.93
CA GLY A 14 7.19 -9.76 18.18
C GLY A 14 6.24 -10.57 19.06
N PHE A 15 5.16 -11.11 18.47
CA PHE A 15 4.22 -11.98 19.17
C PHE A 15 4.92 -13.20 19.77
N GLN A 16 5.78 -13.88 19.02
CA GLN A 16 6.53 -15.05 19.48
C GLN A 16 7.44 -14.73 20.68
N ARG A 17 7.98 -13.50 20.72
CA ARG A 17 8.84 -13.03 21.83
C ARG A 17 8.07 -12.35 22.96
N ASN A 18 6.73 -12.39 22.93
CA ASN A 18 5.85 -11.69 23.86
C ASN A 18 6.13 -10.17 23.93
N LEU A 19 6.59 -9.59 22.80
CA LEU A 19 6.78 -8.16 22.65
C LEU A 19 5.56 -7.54 21.96
N LYS A 20 5.39 -6.26 22.18
CA LYS A 20 4.43 -5.43 21.46
C LYS A 20 5.16 -4.75 20.30
N THR A 21 4.49 -4.62 19.16
CA THR A 21 5.02 -3.89 17.99
C THR A 21 4.23 -2.60 17.83
N GLY A 22 4.90 -1.47 17.93
CA GLY A 22 4.34 -0.16 17.56
C GLY A 22 4.74 0.17 16.12
N ALA A 23 3.84 0.76 15.35
CA ALA A 23 4.12 1.21 14.00
C ALA A 23 3.56 2.62 13.74
N VAL A 24 4.26 3.39 12.89
CA VAL A 24 3.77 4.64 12.32
C VAL A 24 3.79 4.52 10.81
N PHE A 25 2.64 4.77 10.19
CA PHE A 25 2.47 4.82 8.74
C PHE A 25 2.50 6.30 8.33
N LEU A 26 3.63 6.71 7.78
CA LEU A 26 3.92 8.09 7.40
C LEU A 26 3.38 8.36 6.00
N ASP A 27 2.52 9.36 5.86
CA ASP A 27 1.99 9.85 4.58
C ASP A 27 2.76 11.10 4.13
N LEU A 28 3.23 11.10 2.89
CA LEU A 28 3.85 12.25 2.25
C LEU A 28 2.87 12.91 1.29
N THR A 29 2.54 14.17 1.53
CA THR A 29 1.63 14.92 0.66
C THR A 29 2.28 15.20 -0.69
N ALA A 30 1.65 14.70 -1.77
CA ALA A 30 2.10 14.93 -3.15
C ALA A 30 3.62 14.67 -3.32
N ALA A 31 4.09 13.52 -2.85
CA ALA A 31 5.51 13.19 -2.72
C ALA A 31 6.31 13.44 -4.01
N TYR A 32 5.80 12.95 -5.14
CA TYR A 32 6.44 13.15 -6.45
C TYR A 32 6.42 14.60 -6.92
N ASP A 33 5.36 15.35 -6.63
CA ASP A 33 5.19 16.74 -7.09
C ASP A 33 5.98 17.75 -6.23
N THR A 34 6.41 17.32 -5.03
CA THR A 34 7.17 18.19 -4.12
C THR A 34 8.68 18.02 -4.20
N VAL A 35 9.18 17.06 -4.97
CA VAL A 35 10.63 16.83 -5.12
C VAL A 35 11.34 18.11 -5.57
N TRP A 36 12.28 18.56 -4.76
CA TRP A 36 13.07 19.75 -5.03
C TRP A 36 14.19 19.46 -6.03
N HIS A 37 14.12 20.02 -7.24
CA HIS A 37 15.06 19.73 -8.34
C HIS A 37 16.51 19.95 -7.96
N THR A 38 16.84 21.10 -7.36
CA THR A 38 18.23 21.39 -6.95
C THR A 38 18.73 20.41 -5.89
N GLY A 39 17.85 20.03 -4.95
CA GLY A 39 18.17 19.03 -3.92
C GLY A 39 18.40 17.64 -4.53
N LEU A 40 17.59 17.23 -5.50
CA LEU A 40 17.78 15.98 -6.23
C LEU A 40 19.13 15.99 -6.99
N LEU A 41 19.42 17.03 -7.74
CA LEU A 41 20.68 17.15 -8.48
C LEU A 41 21.90 17.15 -7.54
N ALA A 42 21.80 17.80 -6.38
CA ALA A 42 22.83 17.78 -5.35
C ALA A 42 23.07 16.38 -4.75
N LYS A 43 22.02 15.56 -4.59
CA LYS A 43 22.15 14.17 -4.17
C LYS A 43 22.75 13.28 -5.26
N LEU A 44 22.27 13.44 -6.48
CA LEU A 44 22.80 12.69 -7.63
C LEU A 44 24.27 12.96 -7.88
N SER A 45 24.73 14.22 -7.77
CA SER A 45 26.13 14.60 -8.02
C SER A 45 27.13 13.94 -7.07
N LYS A 46 26.67 13.43 -5.91
CA LYS A 46 27.53 12.72 -4.96
C LYS A 46 27.83 11.27 -5.37
N ASN A 47 26.90 10.63 -6.08
CA ASN A 47 26.93 9.18 -6.28
C ASN A 47 26.81 8.76 -7.76
N MET A 48 26.50 9.70 -8.66
CA MET A 48 26.24 9.42 -10.07
C MET A 48 27.24 10.12 -10.98
N PRO A 49 27.54 9.54 -12.16
CA PRO A 49 28.41 10.18 -13.16
C PRO A 49 27.83 11.50 -13.64
N TYR A 50 28.72 12.45 -13.96
CA TYR A 50 28.34 13.79 -14.42
C TYR A 50 27.34 13.80 -15.59
N TRP A 51 27.53 12.92 -16.57
CA TRP A 51 26.64 12.82 -17.74
C TRP A 51 25.20 12.50 -17.34
N PHE A 52 24.99 11.62 -16.34
CA PHE A 52 23.66 11.26 -15.83
C PHE A 52 23.01 12.43 -15.09
N VAL A 53 23.77 13.12 -14.23
CA VAL A 53 23.28 14.31 -13.53
C VAL A 53 22.84 15.39 -14.54
N ARG A 54 23.63 15.58 -15.61
CA ARG A 54 23.33 16.53 -16.67
C ARG A 54 22.09 16.13 -17.46
N LEU A 55 21.92 14.83 -17.73
CA LEU A 55 20.71 14.32 -18.38
C LEU A 55 19.46 14.61 -17.55
N VAL A 56 19.51 14.32 -16.24
CA VAL A 56 18.38 14.60 -15.33
C VAL A 56 18.11 16.11 -15.23
N GLU A 57 19.14 16.94 -15.16
CA GLU A 57 19.00 18.39 -15.18
C GLU A 57 18.24 18.88 -16.41
N LEU A 58 18.62 18.40 -17.62
CA LEU A 58 17.95 18.73 -18.86
C LEU A 58 16.50 18.23 -18.91
N LEU A 59 16.24 17.03 -18.38
CA LEU A 59 14.89 16.46 -18.27
C LEU A 59 13.96 17.32 -17.40
N LEU A 60 14.50 17.93 -16.34
CA LEU A 60 13.72 18.72 -15.38
C LEU A 60 13.68 20.23 -15.73
N LYS A 61 14.54 20.70 -16.65
CA LYS A 61 14.65 22.11 -17.02
C LYS A 61 13.46 22.57 -17.87
N ASN A 62 12.99 23.80 -17.60
CA ASN A 62 11.97 24.50 -18.40
C ASN A 62 10.66 23.71 -18.60
N ARG A 63 10.30 22.85 -17.65
CA ARG A 63 9.04 22.12 -17.71
C ARG A 63 7.85 23.06 -17.53
N ARG A 64 6.85 22.86 -18.37
CA ARG A 64 5.60 23.60 -18.33
C ARG A 64 4.44 22.63 -18.51
N PHE A 65 3.29 22.96 -17.96
CA PHE A 65 2.04 22.21 -18.14
C PHE A 65 0.87 23.13 -18.38
N ARG A 66 -0.18 22.60 -18.97
CA ARG A 66 -1.51 23.21 -19.10
C ARG A 66 -2.57 22.15 -18.96
N VAL A 67 -3.76 22.53 -18.56
CA VAL A 67 -4.90 21.63 -18.40
C VAL A 67 -5.81 21.77 -19.62
N HIS A 68 -6.23 20.64 -20.17
CA HIS A 68 -7.24 20.55 -21.20
C HIS A 68 -8.53 19.99 -20.58
N MET A 69 -9.66 20.62 -20.83
CA MET A 69 -10.96 20.18 -20.38
C MET A 69 -11.99 20.40 -21.51
N GLY A 70 -12.33 19.35 -22.23
CA GLY A 70 -13.12 19.45 -23.46
C GLY A 70 -12.40 20.29 -24.51
N ASN A 71 -13.02 21.36 -24.97
CA ASN A 71 -12.45 22.30 -25.96
C ASN A 71 -11.63 23.43 -25.31
N ASP A 72 -11.66 23.55 -24.00
CA ASP A 72 -10.96 24.62 -23.27
C ASP A 72 -9.56 24.20 -22.85
N THR A 73 -8.65 25.17 -22.87
CA THR A 73 -7.25 24.96 -22.49
C THR A 73 -6.79 26.10 -21.57
N SER A 74 -6.21 25.75 -20.42
CA SER A 74 -5.64 26.74 -19.51
C SER A 74 -4.37 27.42 -20.08
N ALA A 75 -3.99 28.56 -19.48
CA ALA A 75 -2.69 29.15 -19.72
C ALA A 75 -1.55 28.20 -19.29
N TRP A 76 -0.39 28.33 -19.92
CA TRP A 76 0.82 27.62 -19.54
C TRP A 76 1.30 27.99 -18.14
N ARG A 77 1.66 26.98 -17.33
CA ARG A 77 2.28 27.17 -16.02
C ARG A 77 3.63 26.47 -15.97
N SER A 78 4.63 27.11 -15.37
CA SER A 78 5.94 26.52 -15.17
C SER A 78 5.94 25.57 -13.99
N GLN A 79 6.61 24.43 -14.13
CA GLN A 79 6.78 23.44 -13.07
C GLN A 79 8.22 23.52 -12.53
N LEU A 80 8.39 24.11 -11.35
CA LEU A 80 9.70 24.35 -10.73
C LEU A 80 10.15 23.21 -9.81
N ASN A 81 9.23 22.34 -9.41
CA ASN A 81 9.47 21.20 -8.55
C ASN A 81 8.72 19.98 -9.10
N GLY A 82 9.03 18.80 -8.55
CA GLY A 82 8.36 17.55 -8.85
C GLY A 82 8.95 16.80 -10.02
N LEU A 83 8.69 15.51 -10.00
CA LEU A 83 9.09 14.57 -11.04
C LEU A 83 7.96 14.37 -12.06
N PRO A 84 8.29 14.05 -13.33
CA PRO A 84 7.27 13.83 -14.35
C PRO A 84 6.46 12.57 -14.02
N GLN A 85 5.20 12.74 -13.60
CA GLN A 85 4.30 11.61 -13.40
C GLN A 85 4.10 10.87 -14.73
N GLY A 86 4.16 9.53 -14.69
CA GLY A 86 4.13 8.68 -15.88
C GLY A 86 5.48 8.47 -16.59
N SER A 87 6.54 9.16 -16.17
CA SER A 87 7.89 8.86 -16.66
C SER A 87 8.46 7.60 -16.02
N VAL A 88 9.09 6.74 -16.81
CA VAL A 88 9.78 5.53 -16.33
C VAL A 88 10.91 5.85 -15.33
N LEU A 89 11.53 7.03 -15.45
CA LEU A 89 12.61 7.48 -14.55
C LEU A 89 12.09 8.05 -13.23
N ALA A 90 10.85 8.52 -13.15
CA ALA A 90 10.36 9.21 -11.97
C ALA A 90 10.41 8.35 -10.68
N PRO A 91 10.00 7.07 -10.66
CA PRO A 91 10.15 6.22 -9.48
C PRO A 91 11.61 6.04 -9.05
N THR A 92 12.51 5.81 -10.00
CA THR A 92 13.94 5.68 -9.72
C THR A 92 14.54 6.96 -9.15
N LEU A 93 14.20 8.12 -9.72
CA LEU A 93 14.66 9.41 -9.22
C LEU A 93 14.11 9.71 -7.82
N PHE A 94 12.86 9.33 -7.54
CA PHE A 94 12.29 9.47 -6.20
C PHE A 94 13.02 8.57 -5.19
N ASN A 95 13.29 7.32 -5.53
CA ASN A 95 14.06 6.41 -4.68
C ASN A 95 15.48 6.95 -4.41
N LEU A 96 16.14 7.51 -5.41
CA LEU A 96 17.45 8.17 -5.23
C LEU A 96 17.35 9.42 -4.36
N TYR A 97 16.24 10.16 -4.44
CA TYR A 97 15.98 11.32 -3.61
C TYR A 97 15.78 10.97 -2.14
N THR A 98 15.19 9.81 -1.85
CA THR A 98 14.88 9.34 -0.50
C THR A 98 15.86 8.28 0.02
N ASN A 99 16.91 7.92 -0.73
CA ASN A 99 17.84 6.85 -0.38
C ASN A 99 18.63 7.11 0.92
N ASP A 100 18.82 8.36 1.30
CA ASP A 100 19.58 8.81 2.49
C ASP A 100 18.68 9.14 3.68
N LEU A 101 17.53 8.46 3.82
CA LEU A 101 16.69 8.59 5.01
C LEU A 101 17.52 8.41 6.30
N PRO A 102 17.24 9.19 7.37
CA PRO A 102 18.05 9.18 8.58
C PRO A 102 18.10 7.80 9.23
N ALA A 103 19.18 7.54 9.93
CA ALA A 103 19.27 6.37 10.80
C ALA A 103 18.20 6.45 11.90
N THR A 104 17.43 5.38 12.07
CA THR A 104 16.33 5.27 13.03
C THR A 104 16.55 4.12 14.00
N ILE A 105 15.99 4.21 15.20
CA ILE A 105 15.88 3.10 16.14
C ILE A 105 14.89 2.08 15.59
N CYS A 106 13.79 2.58 15.01
CA CYS A 106 12.75 1.77 14.37
C CYS A 106 13.22 1.19 13.05
N ARG A 107 12.76 -0.03 12.75
CA ARG A 107 12.92 -0.64 11.44
C ARG A 107 12.04 0.09 10.43
N LYS A 108 12.59 0.35 9.24
CA LYS A 108 11.90 1.00 8.13
C LYS A 108 11.38 -0.04 7.15
N PHE A 109 10.13 0.12 6.73
CA PHE A 109 9.51 -0.61 5.63
C PHE A 109 9.05 0.44 4.63
N ILE A 110 9.66 0.44 3.43
CA ILE A 110 9.53 1.54 2.47
C ILE A 110 9.12 0.99 1.12
N TYR A 111 8.10 1.60 0.54
CA TYR A 111 7.73 1.38 -0.84
C TYR A 111 7.35 2.72 -1.48
N ALA A 112 8.23 3.28 -2.28
CA ALA A 112 8.11 4.63 -2.84
C ALA A 112 7.89 5.69 -1.74
N ASP A 113 6.74 6.34 -1.72
CA ASP A 113 6.32 7.34 -0.75
C ASP A 113 5.64 6.75 0.51
N ASP A 114 5.25 5.47 0.46
CA ASP A 114 4.69 4.77 1.62
C ASP A 114 5.81 4.31 2.56
N ILE A 115 5.92 4.97 3.71
CA ILE A 115 6.95 4.69 4.71
C ILE A 115 6.28 4.20 5.99
N CYS A 116 6.66 3.01 6.46
CA CYS A 116 6.28 2.52 7.78
C CYS A 116 7.51 2.39 8.68
N LEU A 117 7.42 2.94 9.88
CA LEU A 117 8.42 2.79 10.95
C LEU A 117 7.87 1.85 12.01
N GLY A 118 8.54 0.74 12.26
CA GLY A 118 8.14 -0.28 13.22
C GLY A 118 9.18 -0.50 14.32
N THR A 119 8.75 -0.57 15.59
CA THR A 119 9.61 -0.90 16.73
C THR A 119 8.94 -1.92 17.64
N GLN A 120 9.75 -2.73 18.31
CA GLN A 120 9.29 -3.74 19.29
C GLN A 120 9.82 -3.43 20.67
N ALA A 121 8.95 -3.53 21.68
CA ALA A 121 9.31 -3.34 23.06
C ALA A 121 8.37 -4.11 24.00
N PRO A 122 8.81 -4.39 25.24
CA PRO A 122 7.96 -5.01 26.27
C PRO A 122 6.85 -4.07 26.79
N THR A 123 7.05 -2.76 26.69
CA THR A 123 6.13 -1.76 27.22
C THR A 123 5.61 -0.80 26.14
N PHE A 124 4.40 -0.29 26.31
CA PHE A 124 3.83 0.71 25.40
C PHE A 124 4.58 2.05 25.47
N ILE A 125 5.08 2.41 26.66
CA ILE A 125 5.82 3.67 26.87
C ILE A 125 7.10 3.69 26.04
N GLU A 126 7.82 2.59 26.03
CA GLU A 126 9.05 2.47 25.24
C GLU A 126 8.76 2.55 23.74
N LEU A 127 7.66 1.94 23.25
CA LEU A 127 7.20 2.10 21.86
C LEU A 127 6.94 3.57 21.52
N GLU A 128 6.18 4.26 22.39
CA GLU A 128 5.85 5.68 22.22
C GLU A 128 7.10 6.56 22.18
N CYS A 129 8.06 6.31 23.06
CA CYS A 129 9.34 7.04 23.10
C CYS A 129 10.17 6.84 21.81
N ASN A 130 10.35 5.57 21.41
CA ASN A 130 11.15 5.24 20.22
C ASN A 130 10.52 5.80 18.94
N LEU A 131 9.21 5.64 18.77
CA LEU A 131 8.49 6.17 17.62
C LEU A 131 8.53 7.70 17.60
N THR A 132 8.31 8.37 18.73
CA THR A 132 8.35 9.84 18.78
C THR A 132 9.74 10.38 18.46
N ALA A 133 10.80 9.76 18.97
CA ALA A 133 12.18 10.16 18.67
C ALA A 133 12.50 10.02 17.16
N ASP A 134 12.06 8.94 16.54
CA ASP A 134 12.29 8.72 15.13
C ASP A 134 11.41 9.60 14.24
N MET A 135 10.17 9.90 14.67
CA MET A 135 9.31 10.86 13.97
C MET A 135 9.92 12.27 13.98
N ALA A 136 10.60 12.68 15.05
CA ALA A 136 11.33 13.93 15.07
C ALA A 136 12.48 13.97 14.05
N ARG A 137 13.26 12.87 13.95
CA ARG A 137 14.33 12.73 12.93
C ARG A 137 13.78 12.76 11.51
N MET A 138 12.67 12.07 11.27
CA MET A 138 12.00 12.04 9.96
C MET A 138 11.44 13.40 9.58
N THR A 139 10.84 14.12 10.51
CA THR A 139 10.32 15.48 10.28
C THR A 139 11.43 16.44 9.91
N GLU A 140 12.57 16.39 10.62
CA GLU A 140 13.74 17.23 10.31
C GLU A 140 14.31 16.90 8.92
N TYR A 141 14.41 15.63 8.58
CA TYR A 141 14.84 15.21 7.23
C TYR A 141 13.87 15.73 6.15
N CYS A 142 12.57 15.57 6.35
CA CYS A 142 11.55 16.04 5.42
C CYS A 142 11.64 17.57 5.23
N ARG A 143 11.80 18.31 6.32
CA ARG A 143 12.00 19.78 6.28
C ARG A 143 13.23 20.16 5.47
N ARG A 144 14.37 19.50 5.71
CA ARG A 144 15.64 19.74 5.01
C ARG A 144 15.51 19.49 3.50
N TRP A 145 14.82 18.44 3.10
CA TRP A 145 14.64 18.04 1.70
C TRP A 145 13.32 18.49 1.09
N ARG A 146 12.61 19.41 1.75
CA ARG A 146 11.35 19.99 1.27
C ARG A 146 10.26 18.97 0.96
N LEU A 147 10.30 17.79 1.56
CA LEU A 147 9.19 16.84 1.57
C LEU A 147 8.13 17.32 2.55
N LYS A 148 6.87 17.02 2.29
CA LYS A 148 5.74 17.49 3.11
C LYS A 148 5.03 16.32 3.76
N PRO A 149 5.46 15.90 4.96
CA PRO A 149 4.71 14.88 5.69
C PRO A 149 3.36 15.45 6.16
N SER A 150 2.32 14.62 6.11
CA SER A 150 0.97 14.97 6.54
C SER A 150 0.70 14.43 7.93
N VAL A 151 0.66 15.28 8.96
CA VAL A 151 0.31 14.86 10.33
C VAL A 151 -1.11 14.30 10.40
N THR A 152 -2.03 14.85 9.61
CA THR A 152 -3.45 14.43 9.63
C THR A 152 -3.71 13.07 9.00
N LYS A 153 -2.89 12.66 8.03
CA LYS A 153 -2.99 11.37 7.35
C LYS A 153 -2.04 10.32 7.93
N THR A 154 -0.94 10.75 8.55
CA THR A 154 -0.03 9.85 9.25
C THR A 154 -0.74 9.26 10.47
N VAL A 155 -0.67 7.93 10.62
CA VAL A 155 -1.33 7.22 11.71
C VAL A 155 -0.35 6.36 12.49
N SER A 156 -0.62 6.21 13.78
CA SER A 156 0.08 5.25 14.64
C SER A 156 -0.80 4.03 14.89
N SER A 157 -0.19 2.87 15.06
CA SER A 157 -0.89 1.62 15.37
C SER A 157 -0.07 0.75 16.29
N VAL A 158 -0.72 -0.18 16.98
CA VAL A 158 -0.05 -1.14 17.85
C VAL A 158 -0.57 -2.55 17.65
N PHE A 159 0.36 -3.50 17.61
CA PHE A 159 0.10 -4.92 17.41
C PHE A 159 0.56 -5.72 18.64
N HIS A 160 -0.35 -6.47 19.24
CA HIS A 160 -0.07 -7.29 20.42
C HIS A 160 -1.21 -8.28 20.70
N LEU A 161 -0.93 -9.32 21.49
CA LEU A 161 -1.91 -10.35 21.84
C LEU A 161 -2.59 -10.13 23.20
N HIS A 162 -2.32 -9.03 23.90
CA HIS A 162 -2.88 -8.70 25.21
C HIS A 162 -4.34 -8.23 25.12
N ASN A 163 -5.30 -9.11 25.35
CA ASN A 163 -6.73 -8.79 25.25
C ASN A 163 -7.22 -7.77 26.30
N ALA A 164 -6.67 -7.81 27.53
CA ALA A 164 -7.02 -6.83 28.58
C ALA A 164 -6.67 -5.37 28.23
N ARG A 165 -5.88 -5.15 27.17
CA ARG A 165 -5.47 -3.82 26.69
C ARG A 165 -5.72 -3.69 25.20
N ALA A 166 -6.79 -4.33 24.68
CA ALA A 166 -7.14 -4.30 23.25
C ALA A 166 -7.34 -2.87 22.73
N ASP A 167 -7.90 -1.99 23.56
CA ASP A 167 -8.24 -0.60 23.20
C ASP A 167 -7.09 0.39 23.49
N LYS A 168 -5.87 -0.11 23.74
CA LYS A 168 -4.73 0.77 24.01
C LYS A 168 -4.32 1.53 22.73
N GLU A 169 -4.37 2.85 22.82
CA GLU A 169 -3.89 3.76 21.79
C GLU A 169 -2.46 4.24 22.11
N LEU A 170 -1.61 4.35 21.08
CA LEU A 170 -0.27 4.92 21.22
C LEU A 170 -0.32 6.44 21.16
N LYS A 171 0.43 7.09 22.06
CA LYS A 171 0.60 8.54 22.10
C LYS A 171 1.93 8.93 21.43
N VAL A 172 1.95 8.89 20.11
CA VAL A 172 3.13 9.28 19.32
C VAL A 172 3.00 10.73 18.89
N VAL A 173 4.09 11.51 18.99
CA VAL A 173 4.11 12.92 18.63
C VAL A 173 4.92 13.11 17.35
N MET A 174 4.38 13.90 16.42
CA MET A 174 5.04 14.36 15.21
C MET A 174 4.78 15.86 15.05
N ASP A 175 5.82 16.66 14.85
CA ASP A 175 5.74 18.13 14.67
C ASP A 175 4.88 18.81 15.76
N LYS A 176 5.12 18.42 17.03
CA LYS A 176 4.39 18.89 18.24
C LYS A 176 2.90 18.54 18.30
N GLN A 177 2.41 17.69 17.43
CA GLN A 177 1.03 17.21 17.41
C GLN A 177 0.98 15.71 17.67
N HIS A 178 -0.07 15.25 18.34
CA HIS A 178 -0.32 13.82 18.50
C HIS A 178 -0.84 13.23 17.19
N LEU A 179 -0.23 12.11 16.77
CA LEU A 179 -0.73 11.33 15.66
C LEU A 179 -2.03 10.64 16.03
N ARG A 180 -2.93 10.55 15.08
CA ARG A 180 -4.14 9.74 15.21
C ARG A 180 -3.75 8.27 15.37
N HIS A 181 -4.36 7.58 16.33
CA HIS A 181 -4.27 6.13 16.41
C HIS A 181 -5.28 5.49 15.46
N ASP A 182 -4.85 4.50 14.68
CA ASP A 182 -5.71 3.70 13.81
C ASP A 182 -5.58 2.22 14.21
N PRO A 183 -6.64 1.58 14.72
CA PRO A 183 -6.61 0.17 15.12
C PRO A 183 -6.49 -0.77 13.92
N ASN A 184 -6.89 -0.32 12.71
CA ASN A 184 -6.91 -1.11 11.49
C ASN A 184 -6.21 -0.37 10.33
N PRO A 185 -4.90 -0.07 10.45
CA PRO A 185 -4.18 0.69 9.43
C PRO A 185 -4.14 -0.05 8.10
N VAL A 186 -4.14 0.72 7.02
CA VAL A 186 -3.96 0.19 5.67
C VAL A 186 -2.52 0.43 5.24
N TYR A 187 -1.79 -0.63 4.93
CA TYR A 187 -0.44 -0.53 4.38
C TYR A 187 -0.37 -1.26 3.03
N LEU A 188 -0.01 -0.53 1.98
CA LEU A 188 0.06 -1.02 0.59
C LEU A 188 -1.20 -1.82 0.20
N GLY A 189 -2.37 -1.29 0.55
CA GLY A 189 -3.67 -1.90 0.21
C GLY A 189 -4.13 -3.05 1.10
N VAL A 190 -3.32 -3.49 2.06
CA VAL A 190 -3.69 -4.52 3.05
C VAL A 190 -4.10 -3.86 4.36
N THR A 191 -5.30 -4.17 4.86
CA THR A 191 -5.75 -3.73 6.20
C THR A 191 -5.17 -4.69 7.23
N LEU A 192 -4.44 -4.14 8.19
CA LEU A 192 -3.86 -4.88 9.31
C LEU A 192 -4.72 -4.67 10.55
N ASP A 193 -4.88 -5.68 11.36
CA ASP A 193 -5.52 -5.59 12.68
C ASP A 193 -4.53 -5.93 13.80
N ARG A 194 -4.86 -5.57 15.02
CA ARG A 194 -4.00 -5.73 16.20
C ARG A 194 -3.33 -7.11 16.32
N THR A 195 -4.04 -8.17 15.96
CA THR A 195 -3.61 -9.57 16.09
C THR A 195 -3.19 -10.22 14.77
N LEU A 196 -3.22 -9.48 13.66
CA LEU A 196 -3.03 -9.99 12.30
C LEU A 196 -4.00 -11.12 11.94
N SER A 197 -5.27 -11.03 12.38
CA SER A 197 -6.30 -11.98 11.98
C SER A 197 -6.75 -11.80 10.52
N PHE A 198 -6.52 -10.62 9.95
CA PHE A 198 -6.93 -10.19 8.60
C PHE A 198 -8.44 -10.24 8.34
N LYS A 199 -9.27 -10.37 9.39
CA LYS A 199 -10.72 -10.46 9.24
C LYS A 199 -11.28 -9.29 8.43
N ASP A 200 -10.96 -8.06 8.82
CA ASP A 200 -11.45 -6.85 8.17
C ASP A 200 -10.95 -6.71 6.73
N HIS A 201 -9.69 -7.10 6.48
CA HIS A 201 -9.12 -7.13 5.14
C HIS A 201 -9.90 -8.09 4.23
N LEU A 202 -10.14 -9.30 4.68
CA LEU A 202 -10.83 -10.34 3.93
C LEU A 202 -12.31 -10.03 3.72
N GLN A 203 -12.98 -9.40 4.70
CA GLN A 203 -14.35 -8.89 4.52
C GLN A 203 -14.42 -7.81 3.43
N LYS A 204 -13.49 -6.84 3.45
CA LYS A 204 -13.41 -5.80 2.41
C LYS A 204 -13.12 -6.41 1.03
N THR A 205 -12.22 -7.39 0.97
CA THR A 205 -11.87 -8.09 -0.27
C THR A 205 -13.06 -8.87 -0.81
N ALA A 206 -13.75 -9.63 0.04
CA ALA A 206 -14.97 -10.34 -0.34
C ALA A 206 -16.07 -9.39 -0.83
N GLY A 207 -16.25 -8.22 -0.20
CA GLY A 207 -17.17 -7.18 -0.65
C GLY A 207 -16.84 -6.65 -2.05
N LYS A 208 -15.54 -6.40 -2.33
CA LYS A 208 -15.07 -6.01 -3.68
C LYS A 208 -15.35 -7.10 -4.71
N LEU A 209 -15.06 -8.36 -4.37
CA LEU A 209 -15.31 -9.52 -5.24
C LEU A 209 -16.79 -9.67 -5.55
N LYS A 210 -17.66 -9.55 -4.54
CA LYS A 210 -19.13 -9.60 -4.73
C LYS A 210 -19.60 -8.55 -5.73
N THR A 211 -19.10 -7.30 -5.62
CA THR A 211 -19.44 -6.22 -6.55
C THR A 211 -18.99 -6.55 -7.98
N ARG A 212 -17.79 -7.12 -8.13
CA ARG A 212 -17.25 -7.52 -9.45
C ARG A 212 -17.98 -8.74 -10.03
N ASN A 213 -18.37 -9.70 -9.21
CA ASN A 213 -19.22 -10.81 -9.63
C ASN A 213 -20.58 -10.31 -10.14
N ASN A 214 -21.19 -9.33 -9.48
CA ASN A 214 -22.42 -8.69 -9.96
C ASN A 214 -22.23 -7.98 -11.31
N LEU A 215 -21.04 -7.46 -11.58
CA LEU A 215 -20.72 -6.89 -12.89
C LEU A 215 -20.56 -7.98 -13.94
N LEU A 216 -19.82 -9.05 -13.65
CA LEU A 216 -19.63 -10.19 -14.55
C LEU A 216 -20.95 -10.88 -14.86
N SER A 217 -21.86 -11.02 -13.89
CA SER A 217 -23.15 -11.67 -14.08
C SER A 217 -24.02 -10.99 -15.16
N LYS A 218 -23.81 -9.69 -15.42
CA LYS A 218 -24.50 -8.97 -16.50
C LYS A 218 -24.01 -9.38 -17.90
N LEU A 219 -22.87 -10.04 -17.99
CA LEU A 219 -22.29 -10.52 -19.24
C LEU A 219 -22.65 -12.00 -19.50
N VAL A 220 -23.34 -12.66 -18.56
CA VAL A 220 -23.77 -14.06 -18.65
C VAL A 220 -25.26 -14.08 -18.92
N GLY A 221 -25.66 -14.54 -20.08
CA GLY A 221 -27.05 -14.69 -20.45
C GLY A 221 -27.30 -15.96 -21.26
N THR A 222 -28.52 -16.50 -21.21
CA THR A 222 -28.92 -17.71 -21.96
C THR A 222 -29.16 -17.42 -23.44
N THR A 223 -29.54 -16.20 -23.77
CA THR A 223 -29.86 -15.77 -25.16
C THR A 223 -28.78 -14.89 -25.78
N TRP A 224 -28.00 -14.20 -24.96
CA TRP A 224 -26.86 -13.40 -25.36
C TRP A 224 -25.83 -13.40 -24.22
N GLY A 225 -24.58 -13.19 -24.52
CA GLY A 225 -23.54 -13.10 -23.50
C GLY A 225 -22.15 -13.36 -24.05
N ALA A 226 -21.16 -13.12 -23.21
CA ALA A 226 -19.76 -13.44 -23.54
C ALA A 226 -19.54 -14.96 -23.49
N ASN A 227 -18.69 -15.48 -24.37
CA ASN A 227 -18.27 -16.87 -24.33
C ASN A 227 -17.40 -17.17 -23.09
N ALA A 228 -17.23 -18.44 -22.75
CA ALA A 228 -16.49 -18.87 -21.56
C ALA A 228 -15.03 -18.36 -21.54
N SER A 229 -14.36 -18.26 -22.68
CA SER A 229 -12.99 -17.75 -22.77
C SER A 229 -12.92 -16.26 -22.42
N THR A 230 -13.85 -15.45 -22.95
CA THR A 230 -13.95 -14.02 -22.62
C THR A 230 -14.31 -13.82 -21.15
N MET A 231 -15.25 -14.63 -20.63
CA MET A 231 -15.63 -14.60 -19.22
C MET A 231 -14.44 -14.94 -18.31
N ARG A 232 -13.67 -15.98 -18.66
CA ARG A 232 -12.47 -16.37 -17.91
C ARG A 232 -11.44 -15.24 -17.90
N SER A 233 -11.12 -14.64 -19.03
CA SER A 233 -10.17 -13.52 -19.12
C SER A 233 -10.63 -12.31 -18.30
N SER A 234 -11.91 -11.98 -18.36
CA SER A 234 -12.51 -10.89 -17.57
C SER A 234 -12.48 -11.19 -16.07
N ALA A 235 -12.76 -12.44 -15.68
CA ALA A 235 -12.74 -12.88 -14.29
C ALA A 235 -11.32 -12.86 -13.70
N LEU A 236 -10.32 -13.34 -14.44
CA LEU A 236 -8.91 -13.26 -14.02
C LEU A 236 -8.48 -11.80 -13.81
N ALA A 237 -8.82 -10.92 -14.74
CA ALA A 237 -8.46 -9.51 -14.64
C ALA A 237 -9.21 -8.76 -13.52
N LEU A 238 -10.49 -9.05 -13.31
CA LEU A 238 -11.33 -8.28 -12.38
C LEU A 238 -11.42 -8.92 -10.99
N CYS A 239 -11.57 -10.22 -10.87
CA CYS A 239 -11.81 -10.90 -9.60
C CYS A 239 -10.52 -11.49 -9.02
N TYR A 240 -9.83 -12.33 -9.76
CA TYR A 240 -8.64 -12.99 -9.25
C TYR A 240 -7.51 -12.01 -8.92
N SER A 241 -7.30 -10.98 -9.73
CA SER A 241 -6.34 -9.91 -9.42
C SER A 241 -6.55 -9.23 -8.06
N VAL A 242 -7.78 -9.24 -7.54
CA VAL A 242 -8.11 -8.71 -6.21
C VAL A 242 -8.09 -9.78 -5.15
N GLY A 243 -8.62 -10.98 -5.46
CA GLY A 243 -8.65 -12.11 -4.54
C GLY A 243 -7.26 -12.60 -4.16
N GLU A 244 -6.31 -12.58 -5.10
CA GLU A 244 -4.94 -13.06 -4.90
C GLU A 244 -3.96 -11.98 -4.42
N TYR A 245 -4.40 -10.72 -4.38
CA TYR A 245 -3.51 -9.64 -3.98
C TYR A 245 -2.97 -9.83 -2.57
N CYS A 246 -1.63 -9.94 -2.44
CA CYS A 246 -0.95 -10.24 -1.19
C CYS A 246 -1.41 -11.53 -0.48
N ALA A 247 -1.94 -12.52 -1.21
CA ALA A 247 -2.39 -13.80 -0.65
C ALA A 247 -1.38 -14.47 0.29
N PRO A 248 -0.06 -14.52 0.02
CA PRO A 248 0.91 -15.10 0.94
C PRO A 248 0.90 -14.50 2.35
N VAL A 249 0.43 -13.25 2.51
CA VAL A 249 0.38 -12.57 3.81
C VAL A 249 -0.80 -13.05 4.65
N TRP A 250 -1.96 -13.25 4.03
CA TRP A 250 -3.21 -13.54 4.74
C TRP A 250 -3.76 -14.98 4.51
N ALA A 251 -3.13 -15.79 3.65
CA ALA A 251 -3.60 -17.14 3.32
C ALA A 251 -3.75 -18.08 4.54
N ARG A 252 -3.02 -17.81 5.63
CA ARG A 252 -3.12 -18.58 6.89
C ARG A 252 -4.23 -18.08 7.82
N SER A 253 -5.00 -17.07 7.44
CA SER A 253 -6.09 -16.54 8.23
C SER A 253 -7.25 -17.56 8.31
N ALA A 254 -7.88 -17.66 9.48
CA ALA A 254 -9.10 -18.45 9.65
C ALA A 254 -10.32 -17.89 8.89
N HIS A 255 -10.18 -16.76 8.22
CA HIS A 255 -11.25 -16.05 7.52
C HIS A 255 -11.14 -16.10 5.99
N THR A 256 -10.24 -16.93 5.42
CA THR A 256 -10.05 -17.07 3.96
C THR A 256 -11.30 -17.51 3.24
N ASN A 257 -12.15 -18.30 3.90
CA ASN A 257 -13.43 -18.76 3.37
C ASN A 257 -14.33 -17.62 2.85
N LEU A 258 -14.19 -16.40 3.35
CA LEU A 258 -14.93 -15.22 2.86
C LEU A 258 -14.58 -14.90 1.41
N VAL A 259 -13.32 -15.06 1.03
CA VAL A 259 -12.82 -14.85 -0.32
C VAL A 259 -13.14 -16.07 -1.20
N ASP A 260 -12.92 -17.28 -0.69
CA ASP A 260 -13.14 -18.53 -1.42
C ASP A 260 -14.59 -18.65 -1.93
N VAL A 261 -15.58 -18.30 -1.10
CA VAL A 261 -16.99 -18.28 -1.49
C VAL A 261 -17.23 -17.37 -2.70
N GLN A 262 -16.56 -16.21 -2.74
CA GLN A 262 -16.71 -15.29 -3.86
C GLN A 262 -15.98 -15.76 -5.12
N LEU A 263 -14.80 -16.38 -4.98
CA LEU A 263 -14.06 -16.97 -6.11
C LEU A 263 -14.81 -18.19 -6.68
N ASN A 264 -15.40 -19.01 -5.83
CA ASN A 264 -16.29 -20.09 -6.28
C ASN A 264 -17.50 -19.56 -7.07
N THR A 265 -18.07 -18.44 -6.67
CA THR A 265 -19.13 -17.76 -7.43
C THR A 265 -18.60 -17.27 -8.78
N THR A 266 -17.39 -16.72 -8.82
CA THR A 266 -16.74 -16.30 -10.06
C THR A 266 -16.56 -17.48 -11.03
N MET A 267 -16.09 -18.64 -10.53
CA MET A 267 -15.94 -19.85 -11.36
C MET A 267 -17.26 -20.36 -11.91
N ARG A 268 -18.34 -20.29 -11.13
CA ARG A 268 -19.68 -20.63 -11.64
C ARG A 268 -20.16 -19.70 -12.75
N LEU A 269 -19.88 -18.41 -12.65
CA LEU A 269 -20.20 -17.44 -13.72
C LEU A 269 -19.46 -17.76 -15.02
N ILE A 270 -18.19 -18.21 -14.93
CA ILE A 270 -17.39 -18.58 -16.11
C ILE A 270 -17.95 -19.82 -16.79
N THR A 271 -18.30 -20.83 -15.99
CA THR A 271 -18.68 -22.18 -16.48
C THR A 271 -20.17 -22.34 -16.76
N GLY A 272 -21.00 -21.41 -16.26
CA GLY A 272 -22.47 -21.55 -16.33
C GLY A 272 -23.02 -22.68 -15.44
N THR A 273 -22.21 -23.20 -14.50
CA THR A 273 -22.64 -24.31 -13.62
C THR A 273 -23.61 -23.83 -12.55
N VAL A 274 -24.52 -24.74 -12.18
CA VAL A 274 -25.52 -24.51 -11.12
C VAL A 274 -24.90 -24.57 -9.73
N GLN A 275 -25.58 -23.99 -8.74
CA GLN A 275 -25.10 -23.89 -7.36
C GLN A 275 -24.75 -25.25 -6.70
N PRO A 276 -25.48 -26.35 -6.95
CA PRO A 276 -25.15 -27.65 -6.37
C PRO A 276 -23.88 -28.33 -6.93
N THR A 277 -23.27 -27.77 -7.99
CA THR A 277 -22.02 -28.35 -8.53
C THR A 277 -20.93 -28.41 -7.46
N PRO A 278 -20.32 -29.60 -7.22
CA PRO A 278 -19.29 -29.77 -6.20
C PRO A 278 -18.09 -28.81 -6.43
N LEU A 279 -17.56 -28.24 -5.35
CA LEU A 279 -16.50 -27.25 -5.40
C LEU A 279 -15.23 -27.76 -6.09
N ALA A 280 -14.91 -29.07 -5.90
CA ALA A 280 -13.72 -29.68 -6.50
C ALA A 280 -13.72 -29.66 -8.05
N TRP A 281 -14.90 -29.58 -8.68
CA TRP A 281 -15.02 -29.54 -10.14
C TRP A 281 -14.90 -28.11 -10.71
N LEU A 282 -15.13 -27.07 -9.92
CA LEU A 282 -15.14 -25.68 -10.40
C LEU A 282 -13.81 -25.26 -10.99
N PRO A 283 -12.64 -25.50 -10.37
CA PRO A 283 -11.33 -25.19 -10.95
C PRO A 283 -11.10 -25.89 -12.28
N VAL A 284 -11.45 -27.18 -12.36
CA VAL A 284 -11.27 -27.99 -13.58
C VAL A 284 -12.13 -27.42 -14.71
N LEU A 285 -13.43 -27.20 -14.45
CA LEU A 285 -14.38 -26.71 -15.46
C LEU A 285 -14.07 -25.27 -15.91
N SER A 286 -13.61 -24.42 -15.01
CA SER A 286 -13.22 -23.03 -15.33
C SER A 286 -11.83 -22.89 -15.92
N ASN A 287 -11.04 -23.97 -15.89
CA ASN A 287 -9.62 -23.98 -16.23
C ASN A 287 -8.83 -22.89 -15.47
N ILE A 288 -9.10 -22.78 -14.18
CA ILE A 288 -8.43 -21.87 -13.24
C ILE A 288 -7.93 -22.70 -12.08
N GLU A 289 -6.65 -22.54 -11.72
CA GLU A 289 -6.09 -23.21 -10.53
C GLU A 289 -6.84 -22.76 -9.27
N PRO A 290 -7.05 -23.65 -8.31
CA PRO A 290 -7.63 -23.30 -7.02
C PRO A 290 -6.72 -22.27 -6.32
N PRO A 291 -7.31 -21.33 -5.57
CA PRO A 291 -6.56 -20.27 -4.87
C PRO A 291 -5.69 -20.81 -3.75
#